data_0695ef69af76945efbd39c63b6fbed94
#
_entry.id   0695ef69af76945efbd39c63b6fbed94
#
_cell.length_a   1.000
_cell.length_b   1.000
_cell.length_c   1.000
_cell.angle_alpha   90.00
_cell.angle_beta   90.00
_cell.angle_gamma   90.00
#
_symmetry.space_group_name_H-M   'P 1'
#
loop_
_entity.id
_entity.type
_entity.pdbx_description
1 polymer ?
#
loop_
_entity_poly.entity_id
_entity_poly.type
_entity_poly.pdbx_seq_one_letter_code
_entity_poly.pdbx_strand_id
1 'polypeptide(L)'
;MARSPVQRLSATAGLLLTVVVAAPLLTWSQTWVSDPLRLSLGTGGEGGVYHAYGSGLARIATARPDTEITALTTAASVENNRRVAAGSLDAAFTLADVAALAVAGDPPFEEPLPITAIARLYDNHTHLVVRADSPYEEVSDLAGATVSVGARGSGTEMMADRLLDLAGLRPAPAGSEGRLREGGTVRLQLGIGASARALETGEVDAFFWSGGLPTQAVADLAERTPVRLLDLAGHVPALVAGYGEYFSERPVPAGTYPGVPPVRTVGVPSLLIADASMPDDSAEDLTRLLFEWRDQLARIHPVALHLDTRSAIATLPIPLHPGAAEYYREVKYAYDGPVGGGAADALRPAGGSSRRSRAARPAAGTGAPPGAPAA
;
A
#
# COMPACT_ATOMS: atom_id res chain seq x y z
N MET A 1 -68.82 -43.82 35.84
CA MET A 1 -68.06 -44.23 34.66
C MET A 1 -66.63 -43.68 34.79
N ALA A 2 -65.70 -44.56 35.21
CA ALA A 2 -64.30 -44.18 35.44
C ALA A 2 -63.52 -44.30 34.17
N ARG A 3 -62.86 -43.20 33.70
CA ARG A 3 -62.01 -43.21 32.57
C ARG A 3 -60.68 -43.94 32.89
N SER A 4 -60.27 -44.85 32.06
CA SER A 4 -59.12 -45.72 32.25
C SER A 4 -57.79 -44.91 32.30
N PRO A 5 -56.80 -45.36 33.07
CA PRO A 5 -55.54 -44.68 33.29
C PRO A 5 -54.61 -44.60 32.05
N VAL A 6 -54.94 -45.27 30.94
CA VAL A 6 -54.14 -45.32 29.71
C VAL A 6 -54.22 -44.03 28.87
N GLN A 7 -55.31 -43.25 29.02
CA GLN A 7 -55.46 -41.97 28.29
C GLN A 7 -54.69 -40.77 28.87
N ARG A 8 -54.15 -40.90 30.12
CA ARG A 8 -53.36 -39.81 30.74
C ARG A 8 -51.85 -39.89 30.45
N LEU A 9 -51.37 -41.07 30.04
CA LEU A 9 -49.94 -41.26 29.72
C LEU A 9 -49.55 -40.78 28.29
N SER A 10 -50.49 -40.75 27.35
CA SER A 10 -50.23 -40.33 25.98
C SER A 10 -50.14 -38.79 25.80
N ALA A 11 -50.81 -38.02 26.67
CA ALA A 11 -50.76 -36.55 26.57
C ALA A 11 -49.47 -35.95 27.15
N THR A 12 -48.90 -36.58 28.19
CA THR A 12 -47.63 -36.12 28.80
C THR A 12 -46.41 -36.57 28.02
N ALA A 13 -46.43 -37.71 27.33
CA ALA A 13 -45.34 -38.16 26.47
C ALA A 13 -45.24 -37.31 25.20
N GLY A 14 -46.36 -36.84 24.62
CA GLY A 14 -46.37 -35.96 23.47
C GLY A 14 -45.82 -34.55 23.75
N LEU A 15 -46.09 -34.02 24.96
CA LEU A 15 -45.60 -32.72 25.37
C LEU A 15 -44.11 -32.71 25.71
N LEU A 16 -43.60 -33.81 26.30
CA LEU A 16 -42.16 -33.97 26.58
C LEU A 16 -41.34 -34.18 25.28
N LEU A 17 -41.91 -34.87 24.30
CA LEU A 17 -41.22 -35.08 23.00
C LEU A 17 -41.12 -33.78 22.20
N THR A 18 -42.13 -32.91 22.24
CA THR A 18 -42.11 -31.61 21.56
C THR A 18 -41.12 -30.63 22.20
N VAL A 19 -40.94 -30.67 23.54
CA VAL A 19 -39.99 -29.80 24.24
C VAL A 19 -38.56 -30.27 24.01
N VAL A 20 -38.29 -31.57 23.93
CA VAL A 20 -36.94 -32.13 23.72
C VAL A 20 -36.46 -31.92 22.28
N VAL A 21 -37.36 -31.86 21.29
CA VAL A 21 -36.97 -31.60 19.88
C VAL A 21 -36.90 -30.08 19.58
N ALA A 22 -37.68 -29.25 20.25
CA ALA A 22 -37.65 -27.80 20.07
C ALA A 22 -36.44 -27.11 20.73
N ALA A 23 -35.94 -27.64 21.85
CA ALA A 23 -34.78 -27.06 22.54
C ALA A 23 -33.48 -27.08 21.71
N PRO A 24 -33.09 -28.15 21.01
CA PRO A 24 -31.90 -28.14 20.16
C PRO A 24 -32.09 -27.31 18.87
N LEU A 25 -33.32 -27.13 18.38
CA LEU A 25 -33.60 -26.28 17.22
C LEU A 25 -33.54 -24.81 17.57
N LEU A 26 -33.86 -24.42 18.78
CA LEU A 26 -33.71 -23.04 19.27
C LEU A 26 -32.26 -22.65 19.60
N THR A 27 -31.43 -23.63 19.95
CA THR A 27 -29.99 -23.38 20.14
C THR A 27 -29.18 -23.39 18.85
N TRP A 28 -29.71 -23.92 17.76
CA TRP A 28 -29.05 -23.93 16.46
C TRP A 28 -29.32 -22.65 15.61
N SER A 29 -30.20 -21.81 16.05
CA SER A 29 -30.44 -20.48 15.46
C SER A 29 -29.66 -19.36 16.14
N GLN A 30 -28.57 -19.65 16.84
CA GLN A 30 -27.57 -18.63 17.11
C GLN A 30 -26.94 -18.31 15.76
N THR A 31 -27.52 -17.37 15.05
CA THR A 31 -26.83 -16.63 14.03
C THR A 31 -25.51 -16.18 14.63
N TRP A 32 -24.42 -16.66 14.08
CA TRP A 32 -23.09 -16.09 14.32
C TRP A 32 -23.18 -14.66 13.82
N VAL A 33 -23.57 -13.75 14.70
CA VAL A 33 -23.39 -12.32 14.46
C VAL A 33 -21.90 -12.13 14.67
N SER A 34 -21.15 -12.07 13.59
CA SER A 34 -19.75 -11.65 13.67
C SER A 34 -19.72 -10.31 14.39
N ASP A 35 -18.80 -10.14 15.32
CA ASP A 35 -18.62 -8.86 15.97
C ASP A 35 -18.34 -7.79 14.89
N PRO A 36 -18.93 -6.59 15.03
CA PRO A 36 -18.71 -5.53 14.05
C PRO A 36 -17.21 -5.23 13.91
N LEU A 37 -16.73 -5.14 12.69
CA LEU A 37 -15.35 -4.72 12.42
C LEU A 37 -15.17 -3.26 12.85
N ARG A 38 -14.37 -3.02 13.87
CA ARG A 38 -14.04 -1.67 14.37
C ARG A 38 -12.55 -1.46 14.30
N LEU A 39 -12.15 -0.44 13.52
CA LEU A 39 -10.73 -0.18 13.26
C LEU A 39 -10.41 1.30 13.40
N SER A 40 -9.32 1.59 14.11
CA SER A 40 -8.60 2.85 14.06
C SER A 40 -7.52 2.78 12.98
N LEU A 41 -7.57 3.70 12.00
CA LEU A 41 -6.70 3.70 10.83
C LEU A 41 -5.79 4.93 10.82
N GLY A 42 -4.50 4.73 11.02
CA GLY A 42 -3.49 5.78 10.93
C GLY A 42 -3.25 6.19 9.48
N THR A 43 -3.37 7.47 9.19
CA THR A 43 -3.26 8.01 7.83
C THR A 43 -1.96 8.81 7.64
N GLY A 44 -2.06 10.07 7.33
CA GLY A 44 -1.02 11.06 7.18
C GLY A 44 -1.65 12.44 7.28
N GLY A 45 -0.90 13.49 6.97
CA GLY A 45 -1.37 14.86 7.03
C GLY A 45 -2.46 15.17 6.00
N GLU A 46 -3.34 16.13 6.33
CA GLU A 46 -4.35 16.65 5.42
C GLU A 46 -3.74 17.17 4.11
N GLY A 47 -4.44 16.94 3.00
CA GLY A 47 -3.95 17.24 1.66
C GLY A 47 -3.05 16.17 1.06
N GLY A 48 -2.66 15.14 1.84
CA GLY A 48 -1.92 13.98 1.40
C GLY A 48 -2.84 12.80 1.02
N VAL A 49 -2.29 11.85 0.25
CA VAL A 49 -3.05 10.71 -0.30
C VAL A 49 -3.47 9.72 0.78
N TYR A 50 -2.64 9.44 1.79
CA TYR A 50 -3.03 8.56 2.91
C TYR A 50 -4.26 9.10 3.64
N HIS A 51 -4.31 10.42 3.86
CA HIS A 51 -5.47 11.05 4.49
C HIS A 51 -6.73 10.93 3.61
N ALA A 52 -6.61 11.20 2.30
CA ALA A 52 -7.73 11.07 1.37
C ALA A 52 -8.26 9.61 1.28
N TYR A 53 -7.34 8.64 1.20
CA TYR A 53 -7.67 7.22 1.11
C TYR A 53 -8.33 6.70 2.39
N GLY A 54 -7.71 6.97 3.56
CA GLY A 54 -8.22 6.52 4.86
C GLY A 54 -9.55 7.18 5.24
N SER A 55 -9.69 8.50 5.01
CA SER A 55 -10.97 9.20 5.18
C SER A 55 -12.03 8.67 4.22
N GLY A 56 -11.61 8.24 3.02
CA GLY A 56 -12.47 7.57 2.06
C GLY A 56 -13.01 6.25 2.59
N LEU A 57 -12.14 5.39 3.13
CA LEU A 57 -12.53 4.13 3.77
C LEU A 57 -13.50 4.37 4.91
N ALA A 58 -13.18 5.29 5.83
CA ALA A 58 -14.05 5.65 6.95
C ALA A 58 -15.45 6.11 6.48
N ARG A 59 -15.51 6.97 5.46
CA ARG A 59 -16.76 7.45 4.88
C ARG A 59 -17.58 6.35 4.23
N ILE A 60 -16.95 5.43 3.48
CA ILE A 60 -17.65 4.32 2.84
C ILE A 60 -18.17 3.35 3.90
N ALA A 61 -17.41 3.10 4.97
CA ALA A 61 -17.79 2.25 6.08
C ALA A 61 -19.10 2.68 6.75
N THR A 62 -19.44 3.98 6.78
CA THR A 62 -20.71 4.47 7.37
C THR A 62 -21.97 3.89 6.73
N ALA A 63 -21.87 3.34 5.51
CA ALA A 63 -22.97 2.68 4.83
C ALA A 63 -23.19 1.22 5.27
N ARG A 64 -22.30 0.67 6.10
CA ARG A 64 -22.37 -0.71 6.63
C ARG A 64 -22.51 -0.68 8.15
N PRO A 65 -23.60 -1.22 8.71
CA PRO A 65 -23.83 -1.19 10.17
C PRO A 65 -22.88 -2.10 10.96
N ASP A 66 -22.24 -3.04 10.29
CA ASP A 66 -21.28 -4.00 10.83
C ASP A 66 -19.80 -3.56 10.67
N THR A 67 -19.57 -2.35 10.18
CA THR A 67 -18.21 -1.86 9.93
C THR A 67 -18.07 -0.41 10.39
N GLU A 68 -17.09 -0.16 11.25
CA GLU A 68 -16.73 1.18 11.72
C GLU A 68 -15.23 1.40 11.54
N ILE A 69 -14.84 2.36 10.70
CA ILE A 69 -13.44 2.75 10.49
C ILE A 69 -13.27 4.21 10.89
N THR A 70 -12.38 4.46 11.86
CA THR A 70 -11.99 5.81 12.28
C THR A 70 -10.64 6.16 11.68
N ALA A 71 -10.62 7.07 10.72
CA ALA A 71 -9.37 7.59 10.15
C ALA A 71 -8.76 8.66 11.04
N LEU A 72 -7.50 8.46 11.45
CA LEU A 72 -6.75 9.35 12.33
C LEU A 72 -5.60 9.99 11.58
N THR A 73 -5.53 11.32 11.64
CA THR A 73 -4.41 12.09 11.09
C THR A 73 -3.14 11.86 11.92
N THR A 74 -2.03 11.58 11.26
CA THR A 74 -0.72 11.31 11.86
C THR A 74 0.38 12.00 11.05
N ALA A 75 1.63 11.89 11.51
CA ALA A 75 2.78 12.27 10.69
C ALA A 75 3.09 11.26 9.56
N ALA A 76 2.41 10.12 9.50
CA ALA A 76 2.55 8.99 8.59
C ALA A 76 3.65 7.98 9.04
N SER A 77 4.50 7.48 8.12
CA SER A 77 5.15 6.18 8.17
C SER A 77 5.82 5.81 9.49
N VAL A 78 6.74 6.60 10.04
CA VAL A 78 7.46 6.22 11.28
C VAL A 78 6.52 6.26 12.48
N GLU A 79 5.70 7.32 12.61
CA GLU A 79 4.70 7.40 13.66
C GLU A 79 3.70 6.25 13.57
N ASN A 80 3.22 5.93 12.36
CA ASN A 80 2.25 4.89 12.12
C ASN A 80 2.75 3.50 12.53
N ASN A 81 3.98 3.14 12.13
CA ASN A 81 4.57 1.86 12.53
C ASN A 81 4.67 1.72 14.05
N ARG A 82 5.12 2.79 14.75
CA ARG A 82 5.19 2.80 16.22
C ARG A 82 3.82 2.67 16.87
N ARG A 83 2.82 3.37 16.34
CA ARG A 83 1.47 3.39 16.92
C ARG A 83 0.73 2.09 16.71
N VAL A 84 0.93 1.43 15.55
CA VAL A 84 0.41 0.08 15.29
C VAL A 84 1.04 -0.90 16.26
N ALA A 85 2.36 -0.94 16.35
CA ALA A 85 3.07 -1.85 17.27
C ALA A 85 2.75 -1.60 18.76
N ALA A 86 2.37 -0.38 19.13
CA ALA A 86 1.93 -0.04 20.49
C ALA A 86 0.43 -0.30 20.73
N GLY A 87 -0.32 -0.83 19.76
CA GLY A 87 -1.76 -1.09 19.86
C GLY A 87 -2.63 0.18 19.96
N SER A 88 -2.08 1.36 19.60
CA SER A 88 -2.84 2.62 19.59
C SER A 88 -3.44 2.94 18.21
N LEU A 89 -3.19 2.11 17.23
CA LEU A 89 -3.82 2.02 15.92
C LEU A 89 -3.95 0.54 15.56
N ASP A 90 -5.09 0.16 15.00
CA ASP A 90 -5.30 -1.21 14.52
C ASP A 90 -4.60 -1.44 13.18
N ALA A 91 -4.65 -0.44 12.29
CA ALA A 91 -3.99 -0.47 10.99
C ALA A 91 -3.46 0.92 10.61
N ALA A 92 -2.51 0.98 9.67
CA ALA A 92 -1.99 2.26 9.21
C ALA A 92 -1.31 2.16 7.83
N PHE A 93 -1.21 3.30 7.16
CA PHE A 93 -0.41 3.44 5.94
C PHE A 93 1.06 3.68 6.26
N THR A 94 1.95 3.08 5.48
CA THR A 94 3.40 3.27 5.60
C THR A 94 4.11 3.11 4.26
N LEU A 95 5.33 3.65 4.14
CA LEU A 95 6.24 3.33 3.05
C LEU A 95 6.92 1.98 3.32
N ALA A 96 7.15 1.19 2.27
CA ALA A 96 7.73 -0.15 2.39
C ALA A 96 9.15 -0.15 2.99
N ASP A 97 9.98 0.84 2.65
CA ASP A 97 11.33 1.01 3.19
C ASP A 97 11.32 1.35 4.69
N VAL A 98 10.34 2.15 5.14
CA VAL A 98 10.17 2.48 6.58
C VAL A 98 9.64 1.27 7.34
N ALA A 99 8.71 0.52 6.77
CA ALA A 99 8.21 -0.73 7.38
C ALA A 99 9.33 -1.78 7.48
N ALA A 100 10.22 -1.84 6.50
CA ALA A 100 11.39 -2.74 6.54
C ALA A 100 12.32 -2.42 7.72
N LEU A 101 12.62 -1.13 7.95
CA LEU A 101 13.38 -0.71 9.14
C LEU A 101 12.63 -1.05 10.43
N ALA A 102 11.31 -0.91 10.44
CA ALA A 102 10.51 -1.22 11.62
C ALA A 102 10.55 -2.70 11.99
N VAL A 103 10.43 -3.62 11.03
CA VAL A 103 10.52 -5.07 11.31
C VAL A 103 11.94 -5.52 11.60
N ALA A 104 12.97 -4.80 11.11
CA ALA A 104 14.37 -5.07 11.43
C ALA A 104 14.81 -4.51 12.79
N GLY A 105 14.10 -3.51 13.32
CA GLY A 105 14.50 -2.76 14.50
C GLY A 105 15.65 -1.77 14.23
N ASP A 106 15.81 -1.40 12.94
CA ASP A 106 16.83 -0.45 12.54
C ASP A 106 16.38 1.00 12.79
N PRO A 107 17.30 1.94 13.02
CA PRO A 107 16.94 3.34 13.23
C PRO A 107 16.01 3.89 12.14
N PRO A 108 14.94 4.63 12.49
CA PRO A 108 14.70 5.30 13.78
C PRO A 108 14.00 4.44 14.85
N PHE A 109 13.85 3.14 14.64
CA PHE A 109 13.28 2.21 15.62
C PHE A 109 14.39 1.66 16.52
N GLU A 110 14.06 1.29 17.76
CA GLU A 110 15.03 0.82 18.76
C GLU A 110 15.04 -0.72 18.86
N GLU A 111 13.95 -1.35 18.38
CA GLU A 111 13.74 -2.79 18.39
C GLU A 111 12.82 -3.21 17.24
N PRO A 112 12.85 -4.49 16.83
CA PRO A 112 11.91 -5.03 15.85
C PRO A 112 10.45 -4.86 16.28
N LEU A 113 9.64 -4.27 15.42
CA LEU A 113 8.23 -4.04 15.67
C LEU A 113 7.36 -5.20 15.15
N PRO A 114 6.35 -5.67 15.93
CA PRO A 114 5.47 -6.78 15.57
C PRO A 114 4.39 -6.34 14.58
N ILE A 115 4.78 -5.92 13.39
CA ILE A 115 3.87 -5.48 12.34
C ILE A 115 3.83 -6.45 11.17
N THR A 116 2.68 -6.54 10.52
CA THR A 116 2.42 -7.34 9.32
C THR A 116 1.77 -6.50 8.24
N ALA A 117 1.85 -6.94 7.00
CA ALA A 117 1.22 -6.24 5.89
C ALA A 117 -0.17 -6.82 5.57
N ILE A 118 -1.12 -5.95 5.35
CA ILE A 118 -2.44 -6.28 4.80
C ILE A 118 -2.38 -6.28 3.26
N ALA A 119 -1.78 -5.23 2.67
CA ALA A 119 -1.65 -5.08 1.23
C ALA A 119 -0.54 -4.10 0.84
N ARG A 120 0.10 -4.33 -0.31
CA ARG A 120 0.73 -3.26 -1.07
C ARG A 120 -0.35 -2.56 -1.89
N LEU A 121 -0.41 -1.23 -1.81
CA LEU A 121 -1.51 -0.43 -2.37
C LEU A 121 -1.14 0.21 -3.72
N TYR A 122 -0.14 1.08 -3.72
CA TYR A 122 0.34 1.85 -4.87
C TYR A 122 1.77 2.32 -4.63
N ASP A 123 2.40 2.96 -5.63
CA ASP A 123 3.72 3.55 -5.44
C ASP A 123 3.59 5.04 -5.10
N ASN A 124 4.22 5.46 -4.00
CA ASN A 124 4.45 6.87 -3.72
C ASN A 124 5.55 7.41 -4.62
N HIS A 125 5.40 8.65 -5.04
CA HIS A 125 6.37 9.40 -5.83
C HIS A 125 6.99 10.48 -4.94
N THR A 126 8.32 10.53 -4.93
CA THR A 126 9.04 11.56 -4.17
C THR A 126 9.09 12.84 -5.01
N HIS A 127 8.58 13.93 -4.47
CA HIS A 127 8.64 15.26 -5.08
C HIS A 127 9.71 16.08 -4.38
N LEU A 128 10.52 16.79 -5.15
CA LEU A 128 11.28 17.95 -4.69
C LEU A 128 10.71 19.14 -5.45
N VAL A 129 9.92 19.92 -4.76
CA VAL A 129 9.14 21.04 -5.32
C VAL A 129 9.88 22.34 -5.06
N VAL A 130 10.06 23.13 -6.11
CA VAL A 130 10.64 24.48 -6.07
C VAL A 130 9.77 25.44 -6.86
N ARG A 131 9.92 26.74 -6.63
CA ARG A 131 9.30 27.75 -7.51
C ARG A 131 9.86 27.63 -8.91
N ALA A 132 9.05 27.90 -9.93
CA ALA A 132 9.48 27.80 -11.32
C ALA A 132 10.63 28.76 -11.68
N ASP A 133 10.70 29.90 -11.01
CA ASP A 133 11.74 30.94 -11.19
C ASP A 133 12.97 30.76 -10.29
N SER A 134 13.04 29.68 -9.50
CA SER A 134 14.18 29.40 -8.61
C SER A 134 15.41 28.92 -9.40
N PRO A 135 16.63 29.11 -8.88
CA PRO A 135 17.86 28.68 -9.56
C PRO A 135 18.18 27.17 -9.38
N TYR A 136 17.42 26.46 -8.53
CA TYR A 136 17.73 25.08 -8.15
C TYR A 136 17.38 24.10 -9.28
N GLU A 137 18.35 23.32 -9.77
CA GLU A 137 18.15 22.32 -10.83
C GLU A 137 18.28 20.89 -10.28
N GLU A 138 19.08 20.68 -9.23
CA GLU A 138 19.30 19.40 -8.60
C GLU A 138 19.37 19.52 -7.07
N VAL A 139 19.41 18.37 -6.35
CA VAL A 139 19.42 18.35 -4.86
C VAL A 139 20.65 19.07 -4.29
N SER A 140 21.80 18.95 -4.94
CA SER A 140 23.05 19.60 -4.52
C SER A 140 22.98 21.14 -4.51
N ASP A 141 22.12 21.73 -5.34
CA ASP A 141 21.95 23.18 -5.41
C ASP A 141 21.26 23.77 -4.17
N LEU A 142 20.64 22.90 -3.34
CA LEU A 142 20.01 23.32 -2.08
C LEU A 142 20.98 23.70 -0.98
N ALA A 143 22.29 23.75 -1.26
CA ALA A 143 23.28 24.25 -0.31
C ALA A 143 22.95 25.69 0.09
N GLY A 144 22.77 25.94 1.40
CA GLY A 144 22.36 27.21 1.94
C GLY A 144 20.85 27.49 1.92
N ALA A 145 20.05 26.65 1.28
CA ALA A 145 18.61 26.81 1.20
C ALA A 145 17.87 26.43 2.49
N THR A 146 16.68 27.02 2.67
CA THR A 146 15.69 26.58 3.67
C THR A 146 14.76 25.56 3.01
N VAL A 147 14.73 24.33 3.51
CA VAL A 147 14.02 23.21 2.90
C VAL A 147 13.05 22.59 3.90
N SER A 148 11.79 22.44 3.49
CA SER A 148 10.87 21.59 4.25
C SER A 148 11.11 20.11 3.90
N VAL A 149 11.45 19.31 4.91
CA VAL A 149 11.79 17.89 4.76
C VAL A 149 10.61 16.94 5.05
N GLY A 150 9.41 17.47 5.26
CA GLY A 150 8.24 16.69 5.66
C GLY A 150 7.98 16.80 7.17
N ALA A 151 6.85 16.26 7.61
CA ALA A 151 6.51 16.25 9.03
C ALA A 151 7.48 15.35 9.82
N ARG A 152 7.77 15.72 11.07
CA ARG A 152 8.59 14.89 11.97
C ARG A 152 8.01 13.48 12.11
N GLY A 153 8.80 12.46 11.90
CA GLY A 153 8.36 11.05 11.95
C GLY A 153 7.59 10.59 10.71
N SER A 154 7.71 11.31 9.59
CA SER A 154 7.13 10.89 8.30
C SER A 154 8.13 10.10 7.46
N GLY A 155 7.60 9.32 6.50
CA GLY A 155 8.43 8.72 5.46
C GLY A 155 9.02 9.75 4.50
N THR A 156 8.38 10.92 4.36
CA THR A 156 8.92 12.06 3.60
C THR A 156 10.21 12.57 4.23
N GLU A 157 10.22 12.76 5.56
CA GLU A 157 11.42 13.21 6.29
C GLU A 157 12.58 12.24 6.05
N MET A 158 12.34 10.94 6.19
CA MET A 158 13.36 9.92 5.95
C MET A 158 13.91 9.94 4.52
N MET A 159 13.03 10.10 3.53
CA MET A 159 13.45 10.18 2.13
C MET A 159 14.24 11.47 1.85
N ALA A 160 13.78 12.60 2.37
CA ALA A 160 14.48 13.88 2.23
C ALA A 160 15.88 13.84 2.86
N ASP A 161 16.01 13.28 4.07
CA ASP A 161 17.30 13.13 4.73
C ASP A 161 18.27 12.28 3.92
N ARG A 162 17.81 11.14 3.37
CA ARG A 162 18.64 10.29 2.50
C ARG A 162 19.10 11.02 1.24
N LEU A 163 18.20 11.73 0.56
CA LEU A 163 18.55 12.46 -0.67
C LEU A 163 19.52 13.62 -0.40
N LEU A 164 19.30 14.37 0.69
CA LEU A 164 20.19 15.43 1.11
C LEU A 164 21.57 14.90 1.54
N ASP A 165 21.61 13.78 2.26
CA ASP A 165 22.87 13.15 2.67
C ASP A 165 23.64 12.59 1.47
N LEU A 166 22.95 11.99 0.48
CA LEU A 166 23.57 11.54 -0.78
C LEU A 166 24.14 12.72 -1.60
N ALA A 167 23.52 13.90 -1.50
CA ALA A 167 24.03 15.13 -2.10
C ALA A 167 25.12 15.82 -1.26
N GLY A 168 25.52 15.25 -0.11
CA GLY A 168 26.51 15.83 0.78
C GLY A 168 26.03 17.02 1.60
N LEU A 169 24.71 17.27 1.61
CA LEU A 169 24.07 18.39 2.31
C LEU A 169 23.71 17.97 3.74
N ARG A 170 24.46 18.47 4.72
CA ARG A 170 24.24 18.17 6.14
C ARG A 170 23.24 19.14 6.78
N PRO A 171 22.47 18.71 7.82
CA PRO A 171 21.67 19.64 8.60
C PRO A 171 22.55 20.75 9.19
N ALA A 172 22.07 21.98 9.16
CA ALA A 172 22.69 23.05 9.92
C ALA A 172 22.57 22.74 11.42
N PRO A 173 23.63 22.96 12.24
CA PRO A 173 23.54 22.77 13.68
C PRO A 173 22.41 23.62 14.29
N ALA A 174 21.71 23.06 15.30
CA ALA A 174 20.68 23.79 16.03
C ALA A 174 21.24 25.10 16.59
N GLY A 175 20.49 26.21 16.39
CA GLY A 175 20.90 27.55 16.83
C GLY A 175 21.86 28.29 15.87
N SER A 176 22.11 27.75 14.67
CA SER A 176 22.89 28.41 13.63
C SER A 176 22.07 29.35 12.75
N GLU A 177 20.95 29.86 13.26
CA GLU A 177 20.16 30.88 12.58
C GLU A 177 21.05 32.05 12.11
N GLY A 178 21.18 32.18 10.78
CA GLY A 178 21.99 33.22 10.14
C GLY A 178 23.44 32.90 9.79
N ARG A 179 23.95 31.70 10.09
CA ARG A 179 25.27 31.20 9.64
C ARG A 179 25.17 29.80 9.06
N LEU A 180 24.68 29.72 7.82
CA LEU A 180 24.81 28.48 7.06
C LEU A 180 26.30 28.22 6.83
N ARG A 181 26.82 27.06 7.31
CA ARG A 181 28.14 26.60 6.90
C ARG A 181 28.06 26.26 5.42
N GLU A 182 29.15 26.48 4.69
CA GLU A 182 29.28 25.97 3.32
C GLU A 182 28.84 24.50 3.28
N GLY A 183 27.82 24.19 2.43
CA GLY A 183 27.26 22.86 2.26
C GLY A 183 26.15 22.43 3.25
N GLY A 184 25.62 23.33 4.11
CA GLY A 184 24.49 23.02 4.99
C GLY A 184 23.14 23.45 4.43
N THR A 185 22.03 22.83 4.92
CA THR A 185 20.64 23.24 4.65
C THR A 185 19.92 23.53 5.97
N VAL A 186 19.04 24.53 5.98
CA VAL A 186 18.06 24.69 7.07
C VAL A 186 16.89 23.75 6.81
N ARG A 187 16.66 22.78 7.70
CA ARG A 187 15.59 21.80 7.56
C ARG A 187 14.41 22.15 8.44
N LEU A 188 13.23 22.39 7.83
CA LEU A 188 11.96 22.59 8.53
C LEU A 188 11.11 21.31 8.43
N GLN A 189 10.53 20.91 9.54
CA GLN A 189 9.67 19.73 9.62
C GLN A 189 8.21 20.12 9.49
N LEU A 190 7.73 20.28 8.26
CA LEU A 190 6.37 20.72 7.96
C LEU A 190 5.57 19.62 7.26
N GLY A 191 4.28 19.47 7.61
CA GLY A 191 3.35 18.63 6.84
C GLY A 191 3.07 19.25 5.48
N ILE A 192 2.58 18.44 4.52
CA ILE A 192 2.44 18.83 3.11
C ILE A 192 1.68 20.14 2.89
N GLY A 193 0.55 20.36 3.58
CA GLY A 193 -0.21 21.60 3.45
C GLY A 193 0.55 22.83 3.97
N ALA A 194 1.36 22.68 5.03
CA ALA A 194 2.22 23.74 5.56
C ALA A 194 3.42 23.97 4.64
N SER A 195 4.03 22.91 4.11
CA SER A 195 5.15 23.01 3.15
C SER A 195 4.75 23.77 1.88
N ALA A 196 3.57 23.45 1.33
CA ALA A 196 3.02 24.15 0.17
C ALA A 196 2.84 25.65 0.43
N ARG A 197 2.25 26.01 1.59
CA ARG A 197 2.10 27.42 1.99
C ARG A 197 3.44 28.12 2.22
N ALA A 198 4.39 27.45 2.87
CA ALA A 198 5.72 27.99 3.13
C ALA A 198 6.49 28.29 1.83
N LEU A 199 6.36 27.44 0.80
CA LEU A 199 6.93 27.71 -0.53
C LEU A 199 6.19 28.87 -1.22
N GLU A 200 4.86 28.94 -1.14
CA GLU A 200 4.05 30.01 -1.71
C GLU A 200 4.44 31.38 -1.12
N THR A 201 4.68 31.46 0.18
CA THR A 201 5.07 32.68 0.88
C THR A 201 6.56 33.00 0.86
N GLY A 202 7.40 32.08 0.38
CA GLY A 202 8.87 32.23 0.38
C GLY A 202 9.53 31.98 1.74
N GLU A 203 8.84 31.33 2.69
CA GLU A 203 9.40 30.90 3.97
C GLU A 203 10.38 29.72 3.77
N VAL A 204 10.14 28.88 2.75
CA VAL A 204 11.06 27.84 2.29
C VAL A 204 11.39 28.04 0.82
N ASP A 205 12.59 27.63 0.43
CA ASP A 205 13.06 27.65 -0.96
C ASP A 205 12.62 26.41 -1.73
N ALA A 206 12.46 25.29 -1.03
CA ALA A 206 12.06 24.00 -1.57
C ALA A 206 11.33 23.17 -0.51
N PHE A 207 10.57 22.17 -0.96
CA PHE A 207 10.06 21.14 -0.05
C PHE A 207 10.10 19.76 -0.68
N PHE A 208 10.36 18.76 0.16
CA PHE A 208 10.18 17.35 -0.18
C PHE A 208 8.77 16.89 0.18
N TRP A 209 8.28 15.96 -0.64
CA TRP A 209 7.05 15.24 -0.39
C TRP A 209 7.11 13.83 -0.99
N SER A 210 6.67 12.81 -0.26
CA SER A 210 6.50 11.47 -0.78
C SER A 210 5.03 11.07 -0.69
N GLY A 211 4.36 10.91 -1.82
CA GLY A 211 2.92 10.61 -1.87
C GLY A 211 2.45 10.09 -3.22
N GLY A 212 1.18 9.68 -3.28
CA GLY A 212 0.54 9.26 -4.53
C GLY A 212 0.24 10.44 -5.46
N LEU A 213 -0.07 10.13 -6.72
CA LEU A 213 -0.39 11.12 -7.74
C LEU A 213 -1.92 11.15 -8.05
N PRO A 214 -2.50 12.36 -8.24
CA PRO A 214 -1.95 13.65 -7.84
C PRO A 214 -2.04 13.85 -6.31
N THR A 215 -1.12 14.60 -5.71
CA THR A 215 -1.27 15.07 -4.33
C THR A 215 -2.03 16.38 -4.33
N GLN A 216 -3.15 16.46 -3.64
CA GLN A 216 -4.05 17.63 -3.69
C GLN A 216 -3.35 18.93 -3.29
N ALA A 217 -2.58 18.92 -2.20
CA ALA A 217 -1.88 20.12 -1.75
C ALA A 217 -0.85 20.66 -2.75
N VAL A 218 -0.24 19.77 -3.57
CA VAL A 218 0.68 20.19 -4.64
C VAL A 218 -0.11 20.70 -5.84
N ALA A 219 -1.24 20.11 -6.18
CA ALA A 219 -2.12 20.59 -7.24
C ALA A 219 -2.65 22.00 -6.92
N ASP A 220 -3.17 22.20 -5.71
CA ASP A 220 -3.68 23.49 -5.24
C ASP A 220 -2.58 24.58 -5.24
N LEU A 221 -1.35 24.21 -4.86
CA LEU A 221 -0.21 25.13 -4.94
C LEU A 221 0.08 25.52 -6.39
N ALA A 222 0.16 24.53 -7.29
CA ALA A 222 0.49 24.76 -8.70
C ALA A 222 -0.55 25.64 -9.43
N GLU A 223 -1.80 25.67 -8.98
CA GLU A 223 -2.83 26.59 -9.48
C GLU A 223 -2.57 28.06 -9.09
N ARG A 224 -1.92 28.30 -7.96
CA ARG A 224 -1.70 29.66 -7.43
C ARG A 224 -0.29 30.18 -7.66
N THR A 225 0.69 29.29 -7.69
CA THR A 225 2.12 29.62 -7.77
C THR A 225 2.78 28.74 -8.80
N PRO A 226 3.43 29.30 -9.82
CA PRO A 226 4.22 28.52 -10.77
C PRO A 226 5.32 27.73 -10.04
N VAL A 227 5.26 26.41 -10.12
CA VAL A 227 6.23 25.49 -9.51
C VAL A 227 6.77 24.49 -10.53
N ARG A 228 7.87 23.88 -10.21
CA ARG A 228 8.42 22.74 -10.94
C ARG A 228 8.92 21.67 -9.98
N LEU A 229 8.99 20.44 -10.45
CA LEU A 229 9.58 19.30 -9.74
C LEU A 229 11.01 19.08 -10.29
N LEU A 230 11.96 18.81 -9.38
CA LEU A 230 13.31 18.44 -9.79
C LEU A 230 13.38 16.92 -10.07
N ASP A 231 14.18 16.52 -11.06
CA ASP A 231 14.41 15.11 -11.39
C ASP A 231 15.22 14.44 -10.27
N LEU A 232 14.69 13.36 -9.73
CA LEU A 232 15.33 12.60 -8.66
C LEU A 232 15.74 11.19 -9.09
N ALA A 233 15.46 10.80 -10.34
CA ALA A 233 15.70 9.42 -10.82
C ALA A 233 17.17 9.02 -10.74
N GLY A 234 18.09 9.97 -10.93
CA GLY A 234 19.54 9.73 -10.81
C GLY A 234 19.99 9.22 -9.43
N HIS A 235 19.19 9.43 -8.38
CA HIS A 235 19.51 8.96 -7.02
C HIS A 235 19.07 7.51 -6.75
N VAL A 236 18.24 6.90 -7.62
CA VAL A 236 17.71 5.53 -7.41
C VAL A 236 18.82 4.50 -7.21
N PRO A 237 19.90 4.43 -8.02
CA PRO A 237 20.94 3.44 -7.80
C PRO A 237 21.64 3.56 -6.43
N ALA A 238 21.88 4.78 -5.97
CA ALA A 238 22.51 5.02 -4.67
C ALA A 238 21.55 4.69 -3.49
N LEU A 239 20.26 5.00 -3.65
CA LEU A 239 19.25 4.62 -2.66
C LEU A 239 19.09 3.11 -2.55
N VAL A 240 19.05 2.39 -3.67
CA VAL A 240 19.03 0.91 -3.69
C VAL A 240 20.27 0.33 -3.02
N ALA A 241 21.44 0.82 -3.37
CA ALA A 241 22.71 0.33 -2.79
C ALA A 241 22.83 0.58 -1.29
N GLY A 242 22.30 1.72 -0.80
CA GLY A 242 22.41 2.11 0.60
C GLY A 242 21.26 1.61 1.49
N TYR A 243 20.07 1.40 0.93
CA TYR A 243 18.85 1.20 1.74
C TYR A 243 17.95 0.07 1.24
N GLY A 244 18.35 -0.68 0.19
CA GLY A 244 17.64 -1.86 -0.29
C GLY A 244 16.72 -1.63 -1.50
N GLU A 245 16.14 -2.71 -2.02
CA GLU A 245 15.39 -2.79 -3.30
C GLU A 245 13.96 -2.18 -3.24
N TYR A 246 13.73 -1.21 -2.38
CA TYR A 246 12.43 -0.54 -2.24
C TYR A 246 12.24 0.61 -3.22
N PHE A 247 13.33 1.08 -3.82
CA PHE A 247 13.34 2.29 -4.64
C PHE A 247 13.37 1.93 -6.13
N SER A 248 12.57 2.66 -6.89
CA SER A 248 12.52 2.49 -8.34
C SER A 248 12.28 3.83 -9.02
N GLU A 249 12.74 3.95 -10.26
CA GLU A 249 12.40 5.11 -11.08
C GLU A 249 10.90 5.10 -11.41
N ARG A 250 10.25 6.24 -11.22
CA ARG A 250 8.84 6.44 -11.57
C ARG A 250 8.65 7.79 -12.28
N PRO A 251 7.80 7.85 -13.31
CA PRO A 251 7.45 9.11 -13.95
C PRO A 251 6.37 9.84 -13.13
N VAL A 252 6.46 11.16 -13.04
CA VAL A 252 5.34 12.05 -12.81
C VAL A 252 4.88 12.53 -14.20
N PRO A 253 3.73 12.05 -14.71
CA PRO A 253 3.28 12.36 -16.05
C PRO A 253 2.97 13.84 -16.28
N ALA A 254 3.04 14.29 -17.54
CA ALA A 254 2.50 15.60 -17.90
C ALA A 254 1.01 15.69 -17.54
N GLY A 255 0.58 16.84 -17.06
CA GLY A 255 -0.82 17.07 -16.65
C GLY A 255 -1.18 16.53 -15.28
N THR A 256 -0.24 15.94 -14.52
CA THR A 256 -0.46 15.56 -13.12
C THR A 256 -0.75 16.81 -12.27
N TYR A 257 0.00 17.88 -12.50
CA TYR A 257 -0.19 19.17 -11.83
C TYR A 257 -0.26 20.30 -12.86
N PRO A 258 -1.09 21.34 -12.63
CA PRO A 258 -1.21 22.49 -13.54
C PRO A 258 0.15 23.14 -13.83
N GLY A 259 0.51 23.29 -15.10
CA GLY A 259 1.73 23.98 -15.52
C GLY A 259 3.05 23.27 -15.22
N VAL A 260 3.03 22.09 -14.60
CA VAL A 260 4.23 21.33 -14.23
C VAL A 260 4.59 20.37 -15.36
N PRO A 261 5.82 20.42 -15.92
CA PRO A 261 6.27 19.49 -16.93
C PRO A 261 6.46 18.08 -16.37
N PRO A 262 6.46 17.03 -17.21
CA PRO A 262 6.76 15.68 -16.76
C PRO A 262 8.18 15.59 -16.23
N VAL A 263 8.38 14.77 -15.19
CA VAL A 263 9.67 14.56 -14.56
C VAL A 263 9.80 13.10 -14.11
N ARG A 264 11.03 12.60 -14.00
CA ARG A 264 11.30 11.28 -13.41
C ARG A 264 11.68 11.45 -11.94
N THR A 265 11.26 10.51 -11.13
CA THR A 265 11.50 10.60 -9.70
C THR A 265 11.70 9.23 -9.06
N VAL A 266 11.90 9.22 -7.74
CA VAL A 266 12.00 8.03 -6.91
C VAL A 266 10.60 7.58 -6.51
N GLY A 267 10.28 6.32 -6.80
CA GLY A 267 9.07 5.65 -6.34
C GLY A 267 9.36 4.68 -5.21
N VAL A 268 8.44 4.61 -4.24
CA VAL A 268 8.48 3.67 -3.11
C VAL A 268 7.09 3.06 -2.90
N PRO A 269 6.96 1.74 -2.72
CA PRO A 269 5.66 1.13 -2.46
C PRO A 269 5.02 1.64 -1.17
N SER A 270 3.71 1.85 -1.23
CA SER A 270 2.85 2.12 -0.09
C SER A 270 2.21 0.85 0.40
N LEU A 271 2.27 0.59 1.69
CA LEU A 271 1.66 -0.57 2.35
C LEU A 271 0.55 -0.12 3.30
N LEU A 272 -0.47 -0.96 3.45
CA LEU A 272 -1.32 -0.98 4.62
C LEU A 272 -0.78 -2.06 5.55
N ILE A 273 -0.51 -1.70 6.80
CA ILE A 273 0.01 -2.58 7.84
C ILE A 273 -0.98 -2.70 9.00
N ALA A 274 -0.85 -3.78 9.75
CA ALA A 274 -1.56 -4.01 11.01
C ALA A 274 -0.59 -4.61 12.05
N ASP A 275 -1.01 -4.61 13.33
CA ASP A 275 -0.31 -5.36 14.37
C ASP A 275 -0.36 -6.87 14.07
N ALA A 276 0.72 -7.58 14.35
CA ALA A 276 0.80 -9.02 14.12
C ALA A 276 -0.20 -9.84 14.98
N SER A 277 -0.74 -9.24 16.04
CA SER A 277 -1.76 -9.84 16.91
C SER A 277 -3.21 -9.51 16.51
N MET A 278 -3.42 -8.74 15.44
CA MET A 278 -4.78 -8.50 14.92
C MET A 278 -5.48 -9.84 14.66
N PRO A 279 -6.76 -10.04 15.03
CA PRO A 279 -7.48 -11.27 14.71
C PRO A 279 -7.49 -11.55 13.20
N ASP A 280 -7.28 -12.81 12.81
CA ASP A 280 -7.23 -13.21 11.41
C ASP A 280 -8.49 -12.81 10.64
N ASP A 281 -9.67 -13.00 11.22
CA ASP A 281 -10.97 -12.60 10.64
C ASP A 281 -11.02 -11.08 10.38
N SER A 282 -10.51 -10.26 11.30
CA SER A 282 -10.48 -8.80 11.15
C SER A 282 -9.53 -8.37 10.03
N ALA A 283 -8.37 -9.01 9.92
CA ALA A 283 -7.41 -8.73 8.85
C ALA A 283 -7.92 -9.20 7.47
N GLU A 284 -8.61 -10.34 7.43
CA GLU A 284 -9.27 -10.84 6.23
C GLU A 284 -10.37 -9.87 5.77
N ASP A 285 -11.25 -9.45 6.69
CA ASP A 285 -12.34 -8.51 6.41
C ASP A 285 -11.78 -7.17 5.92
N LEU A 286 -10.77 -6.61 6.60
CA LEU A 286 -10.11 -5.38 6.15
C LEU A 286 -9.55 -5.54 4.73
N THR A 287 -8.90 -6.67 4.44
CA THR A 287 -8.37 -6.97 3.10
C THR A 287 -9.50 -7.04 2.08
N ARG A 288 -10.57 -7.76 2.38
CA ARG A 288 -11.76 -7.90 1.53
C ARG A 288 -12.37 -6.54 1.21
N LEU A 289 -12.56 -5.67 2.21
CA LEU A 289 -13.13 -4.33 2.06
C LEU A 289 -12.28 -3.43 1.14
N LEU A 290 -10.95 -3.52 1.17
CA LEU A 290 -10.08 -2.76 0.26
C LEU A 290 -10.42 -3.04 -1.21
N PHE A 291 -10.64 -4.31 -1.57
CA PHE A 291 -10.95 -4.70 -2.94
C PHE A 291 -12.42 -4.46 -3.30
N GLU A 292 -13.36 -4.74 -2.40
CA GLU A 292 -14.78 -4.47 -2.63
C GLU A 292 -15.06 -2.97 -2.82
N TRP A 293 -14.35 -2.11 -2.09
CA TRP A 293 -14.55 -0.66 -2.15
C TRP A 293 -13.61 0.05 -3.11
N ARG A 294 -12.75 -0.68 -3.81
CA ARG A 294 -11.75 -0.14 -4.73
C ARG A 294 -12.33 0.91 -5.69
N ASP A 295 -13.42 0.60 -6.37
CA ASP A 295 -14.05 1.51 -7.32
C ASP A 295 -14.71 2.72 -6.65
N GLN A 296 -15.17 2.58 -5.42
CA GLN A 296 -15.70 3.69 -4.63
C GLN A 296 -14.56 4.59 -4.15
N LEU A 297 -13.45 3.99 -3.71
CA LEU A 297 -12.24 4.70 -3.34
C LEU A 297 -11.60 5.42 -4.53
N ALA A 298 -11.65 4.82 -5.72
CA ALA A 298 -11.14 5.45 -6.95
C ALA A 298 -11.89 6.74 -7.33
N ARG A 299 -13.17 6.86 -6.95
CA ARG A 299 -13.92 8.12 -7.09
C ARG A 299 -13.49 9.20 -6.09
N ILE A 300 -12.83 8.80 -5.00
CA ILE A 300 -12.26 9.72 -4.00
C ILE A 300 -10.83 10.09 -4.39
N HIS A 301 -10.03 9.08 -4.74
CA HIS A 301 -8.65 9.27 -5.18
C HIS A 301 -8.23 8.19 -6.18
N PRO A 302 -7.69 8.58 -7.36
CA PRO A 302 -7.41 7.65 -8.46
C PRO A 302 -6.33 6.59 -8.12
N VAL A 303 -5.48 6.80 -7.13
CA VAL A 303 -4.49 5.79 -6.72
C VAL A 303 -5.11 4.46 -6.31
N ALA A 304 -6.37 4.43 -5.89
CA ALA A 304 -7.06 3.19 -5.55
C ALA A 304 -7.18 2.22 -6.74
N LEU A 305 -7.12 2.72 -7.97
CA LEU A 305 -7.09 1.87 -9.18
C LEU A 305 -5.82 1.03 -9.30
N HIS A 306 -4.73 1.41 -8.63
CA HIS A 306 -3.48 0.65 -8.61
C HIS A 306 -3.53 -0.57 -7.69
N LEU A 307 -4.53 -0.68 -6.82
CA LEU A 307 -4.72 -1.86 -6.00
C LEU A 307 -5.13 -3.05 -6.88
N ASP A 308 -4.29 -4.06 -6.94
CA ASP A 308 -4.48 -5.29 -7.71
C ASP A 308 -4.07 -6.50 -6.88
N THR A 309 -4.85 -7.58 -6.90
CA THR A 309 -4.63 -8.75 -6.03
C THR A 309 -3.28 -9.44 -6.26
N ARG A 310 -2.69 -9.32 -7.46
CA ARG A 310 -1.39 -9.93 -7.78
C ARG A 310 -0.23 -9.11 -7.21
N SER A 311 -0.34 -7.78 -7.29
CA SER A 311 0.70 -6.88 -6.76
C SER A 311 0.55 -6.64 -5.27
N ALA A 312 -0.65 -6.74 -4.71
CA ALA A 312 -0.92 -6.47 -3.30
C ALA A 312 -0.19 -7.41 -2.34
N ILE A 313 0.15 -8.62 -2.77
CA ILE A 313 0.92 -9.59 -1.99
C ILE A 313 2.45 -9.35 -2.01
N ALA A 314 2.94 -8.39 -2.80
CA ALA A 314 4.37 -8.09 -2.91
C ALA A 314 4.81 -7.15 -1.78
N THR A 315 4.84 -7.65 -0.55
CA THR A 315 5.07 -6.88 0.69
C THR A 315 6.41 -7.15 1.36
N LEU A 316 7.20 -8.13 0.87
CA LEU A 316 8.47 -8.49 1.48
C LEU A 316 9.41 -7.29 1.64
N PRO A 317 10.18 -7.24 2.75
CA PRO A 317 10.36 -8.27 3.77
C PRO A 317 9.27 -8.30 4.85
N ILE A 318 8.27 -7.42 4.79
CA ILE A 318 7.17 -7.39 5.75
C ILE A 318 6.25 -8.60 5.46
N PRO A 319 6.05 -9.53 6.41
CA PRO A 319 5.19 -10.69 6.19
C PRO A 319 3.75 -10.25 6.01
N LEU A 320 3.00 -10.93 5.13
CA LEU A 320 1.55 -10.78 5.08
C LEU A 320 0.92 -11.27 6.37
N HIS A 321 -0.10 -10.55 6.85
CA HIS A 321 -0.94 -11.01 7.93
C HIS A 321 -1.62 -12.34 7.54
N PRO A 322 -1.72 -13.35 8.46
CA PRO A 322 -2.35 -14.63 8.13
C PRO A 322 -3.75 -14.50 7.55
N GLY A 323 -4.61 -13.63 8.12
CA GLY A 323 -5.96 -13.37 7.61
C GLY A 323 -5.95 -12.72 6.21
N ALA A 324 -5.05 -11.76 5.96
CA ALA A 324 -4.89 -11.21 4.62
C ALA A 324 -4.45 -12.28 3.61
N ALA A 325 -3.54 -13.16 4.01
CA ALA A 325 -3.08 -14.27 3.17
C ALA A 325 -4.22 -15.27 2.85
N GLU A 326 -5.19 -15.46 3.78
CA GLU A 326 -6.36 -16.29 3.52
C GLU A 326 -7.22 -15.70 2.42
N TYR A 327 -7.58 -14.41 2.52
CA TYR A 327 -8.31 -13.72 1.46
C TYR A 327 -7.64 -13.88 0.08
N TYR A 328 -6.32 -13.68 -0.01
CA TYR A 328 -5.62 -13.82 -1.29
C TYR A 328 -5.63 -15.26 -1.82
N ARG A 329 -5.61 -16.26 -0.94
CA ARG A 329 -5.77 -17.68 -1.34
C ARG A 329 -7.17 -17.95 -1.89
N GLU A 330 -8.22 -17.48 -1.22
CA GLU A 330 -9.61 -17.63 -1.69
C GLU A 330 -9.81 -17.05 -3.09
N VAL A 331 -9.37 -15.80 -3.30
CA VAL A 331 -9.49 -15.11 -4.59
C VAL A 331 -8.73 -15.84 -5.69
N LYS A 332 -7.55 -16.39 -5.39
CA LYS A 332 -6.78 -17.19 -6.34
C LYS A 332 -7.52 -18.45 -6.76
N TYR A 333 -8.06 -19.21 -5.80
CA TYR A 333 -8.81 -20.41 -6.10
C TYR A 333 -10.14 -20.14 -6.81
N ALA A 334 -10.78 -19.02 -6.56
CA ALA A 334 -11.96 -18.62 -7.30
C ALA A 334 -11.66 -18.34 -8.80
N TYR A 335 -10.45 -17.88 -9.11
CA TYR A 335 -9.96 -17.70 -10.49
C TYR A 335 -9.55 -19.02 -11.16
N ASP A 336 -9.02 -19.97 -10.37
CA ASP A 336 -8.62 -21.30 -10.82
C ASP A 336 -9.77 -22.33 -10.72
N GLY A 337 -10.99 -21.88 -10.38
CA GLY A 337 -12.21 -22.70 -10.36
C GLY A 337 -12.38 -23.43 -11.68
N PRO A 338 -13.05 -24.61 -11.73
CA PRO A 338 -13.05 -25.48 -12.88
C PRO A 338 -13.51 -24.69 -14.10
N VAL A 339 -12.58 -24.46 -15.02
CA VAL A 339 -12.90 -24.03 -16.39
C VAL A 339 -13.91 -25.07 -16.87
N GLY A 340 -15.18 -24.66 -16.89
CA GLY A 340 -16.29 -25.55 -17.13
C GLY A 340 -15.99 -26.45 -18.33
N GLY A 341 -16.09 -27.75 -18.11
CA GLY A 341 -15.97 -28.78 -19.13
C GLY A 341 -17.06 -28.63 -20.21
N GLY A 342 -16.96 -27.57 -21.00
CA GLY A 342 -17.90 -27.24 -22.06
C GLY A 342 -17.26 -26.82 -23.39
N ALA A 343 -15.96 -26.53 -23.40
CA ALA A 343 -15.26 -26.05 -24.60
C ALA A 343 -14.27 -27.09 -25.22
N ALA A 344 -14.01 -28.21 -24.55
CA ALA A 344 -13.08 -29.21 -25.07
C ALA A 344 -13.75 -30.20 -26.03
N ASP A 345 -15.10 -30.21 -26.13
CA ASP A 345 -15.82 -31.17 -26.99
C ASP A 345 -16.22 -30.58 -28.36
N ALA A 346 -15.97 -29.28 -28.60
CA ALA A 346 -16.30 -28.62 -29.86
C ALA A 346 -15.17 -28.57 -30.89
N LEU A 347 -14.00 -29.18 -30.61
CA LEU A 347 -12.85 -29.22 -31.51
C LEU A 347 -12.36 -30.67 -31.79
N ARG A 348 -13.30 -31.65 -31.82
CA ARG A 348 -13.00 -32.96 -32.44
C ARG A 348 -13.26 -32.83 -33.94
N PRO A 349 -12.24 -32.91 -34.82
CA PRO A 349 -12.48 -33.03 -36.23
C PRO A 349 -13.04 -34.44 -36.50
N ALA A 350 -14.14 -34.44 -37.23
CA ALA A 350 -14.81 -35.66 -37.70
C ALA A 350 -13.84 -36.60 -38.42
N GLY A 351 -13.90 -37.87 -38.09
CA GLY A 351 -13.03 -38.89 -38.60
C GLY A 351 -13.06 -39.02 -40.11
N GLY A 352 -11.88 -39.18 -40.70
CA GLY A 352 -11.64 -39.58 -42.05
C GLY A 352 -10.64 -40.72 -42.06
N SER A 353 -11.10 -41.87 -42.50
CA SER A 353 -10.43 -43.16 -42.56
C SER A 353 -9.30 -43.23 -43.60
N SER A 354 -8.30 -44.05 -43.23
CA SER A 354 -7.47 -44.88 -44.10
C SER A 354 -6.48 -44.27 -45.08
N ARG A 355 -5.20 -44.54 -44.91
CA ARG A 355 -4.44 -45.58 -45.64
C ARG A 355 -2.95 -45.55 -45.28
N ARG A 356 -2.47 -46.70 -44.93
CA ARG A 356 -1.03 -47.01 -44.81
C ARG A 356 -0.33 -46.81 -46.13
N SER A 357 0.83 -46.18 -46.14
CA SER A 357 1.90 -46.50 -47.07
C SER A 357 3.26 -46.38 -46.41
N ARG A 358 4.08 -47.34 -46.68
CA ARG A 358 5.38 -47.74 -46.09
C ARG A 358 6.48 -47.23 -47.03
N ALA A 359 7.68 -47.02 -46.52
CA ALA A 359 9.00 -46.85 -47.15
C ALA A 359 9.50 -45.40 -47.15
N ALA A 360 10.76 -45.07 -46.90
CA ALA A 360 12.03 -45.73 -46.67
C ALA A 360 13.02 -44.71 -46.11
N ARG A 361 13.96 -45.14 -45.28
CA ARG A 361 15.21 -44.40 -44.99
C ARG A 361 16.16 -44.52 -46.19
N PRO A 362 17.11 -43.56 -46.35
CA PRO A 362 18.48 -43.73 -45.85
C PRO A 362 19.13 -42.42 -45.36
N ALA A 363 19.94 -42.47 -44.38
CA ALA A 363 21.39 -42.62 -44.20
C ALA A 363 22.24 -41.33 -44.35
N ALA A 364 22.81 -40.93 -43.21
CA ALA A 364 24.17 -40.52 -42.92
C ALA A 364 24.90 -39.49 -43.82
N GLY A 365 25.41 -38.44 -43.19
CA GLY A 365 26.46 -37.57 -43.73
C GLY A 365 27.11 -36.76 -42.59
N THR A 366 28.25 -37.23 -42.22
CA THR A 366 29.27 -36.68 -41.30
C THR A 366 29.89 -35.39 -41.80
N GLY A 367 30.25 -34.50 -40.89
CA GLY A 367 31.11 -33.36 -41.18
C GLY A 367 31.28 -32.39 -40.00
N ALA A 368 32.35 -32.58 -39.24
CA ALA A 368 32.84 -31.67 -38.21
C ALA A 368 33.99 -30.78 -38.76
N PRO A 369 34.56 -29.86 -37.94
CA PRO A 369 34.79 -28.46 -38.24
C PRO A 369 36.22 -28.14 -38.75
N PRO A 370 36.59 -26.88 -38.96
CA PRO A 370 37.52 -26.24 -38.04
C PRO A 370 37.51 -24.67 -37.96
N GLY A 371 38.06 -24.13 -36.87
CA GLY A 371 39.07 -23.12 -36.88
C GLY A 371 38.72 -21.75 -36.32
N ALA A 372 39.11 -21.46 -35.08
CA ALA A 372 39.49 -20.13 -34.65
C ALA A 372 40.85 -19.71 -35.28
N PRO A 373 41.20 -18.42 -35.39
CA PRO A 373 41.93 -17.80 -34.30
C PRO A 373 41.66 -16.30 -34.02
N ALA A 374 41.93 -15.92 -32.84
CA ALA A 374 42.51 -14.77 -32.23
C ALA A 374 42.90 -13.52 -33.06
N ALA A 375 42.49 -12.35 -32.61
CA ALA A 375 43.30 -11.20 -32.23
C ALA A 375 42.45 -10.29 -31.36
#